data_739023e0a21c7c1944cc5a0d427b374b
#
_entry.id   739023e0a21c7c1944cc5a0d427b374b
#
_cell.length_a   1.000
_cell.length_b   1.000
_cell.length_c   1.000
_cell.angle_alpha   90.00
_cell.angle_beta   90.00
_cell.angle_gamma   90.00
#
_symmetry.space_group_name_H-M   'P 1'
#
loop_
_entity.id
_entity.type
_entity.pdbx_description
1 polymer ?
#
loop_
_entity_poly.entity_id
_entity_poly.type
_entity_poly.pdbx_seq_one_letter_code
_entity_poly.pdbx_strand_id
1 'polypeptide(L)'
;MSNPIVTFEMENGKIIKAELYPETAPNTVNNFLSLVNKGYYDGLTFHRVIYGFMIQGGCPEGTGMGGPGYSIKGEFAANGFENDLKHTEGVLSMARSMMPDSAGSQFFIMHKNAPHLDGQYAAFGKVIEGMDVVNEIAECDTDYSDKPLDPQVMAKVTAETFGVDYPDPKKC
;
A
#
# COMPACT_ATOMS: atom_id res chain seq x y z
N MET A 1 20.13 -9.20 7.07
CA MET A 1 18.76 -9.34 7.58
C MET A 1 17.76 -9.35 6.44
N SER A 2 16.76 -10.19 6.56
CA SER A 2 15.70 -10.25 5.55
C SER A 2 14.70 -9.11 5.75
N ASN A 3 14.29 -8.49 4.65
CA ASN A 3 13.22 -7.49 4.69
C ASN A 3 11.88 -8.15 5.04
N PRO A 4 10.97 -7.43 5.68
CA PRO A 4 9.66 -7.99 6.00
C PRO A 4 8.85 -8.29 4.75
N ILE A 5 8.05 -9.36 4.82
CA ILE A 5 7.17 -9.77 3.74
C ILE A 5 5.73 -9.72 4.24
N VAL A 6 4.88 -9.01 3.51
CA VAL A 6 3.45 -8.90 3.80
C VAL A 6 2.68 -9.79 2.84
N THR A 7 1.75 -10.58 3.38
CA THR A 7 0.87 -11.44 2.59
C THR A 7 -0.54 -10.89 2.65
N PHE A 8 -1.10 -10.61 1.47
CA PHE A 8 -2.50 -10.21 1.31
C PHE A 8 -3.27 -11.44 0.83
N GLU A 9 -4.11 -12.00 1.70
CA GLU A 9 -5.00 -13.09 1.34
C GLU A 9 -6.35 -12.51 0.95
N MET A 10 -6.69 -12.64 -0.32
CA MET A 10 -7.94 -12.13 -0.84
C MET A 10 -9.09 -13.06 -0.48
N GLU A 11 -10.31 -12.53 -0.47
CA GLU A 11 -11.51 -13.29 -0.11
C GLU A 11 -11.73 -14.51 -1.02
N ASN A 12 -11.27 -14.44 -2.26
CA ASN A 12 -11.35 -15.57 -3.20
C ASN A 12 -10.24 -16.63 -2.99
N GLY A 13 -9.40 -16.47 -1.97
CA GLY A 13 -8.32 -17.39 -1.65
C GLY A 13 -7.00 -17.11 -2.38
N LYS A 14 -6.96 -16.15 -3.29
CA LYS A 14 -5.74 -15.79 -4.01
C LYS A 14 -4.85 -14.91 -3.14
N ILE A 15 -3.53 -14.99 -3.38
CA ILE A 15 -2.52 -14.38 -2.51
C ILE A 15 -1.62 -13.44 -3.30
N ILE A 16 -1.33 -12.28 -2.68
CA ILE A 16 -0.31 -11.34 -3.12
C ILE A 16 0.72 -11.25 -2.00
N LYS A 17 2.01 -11.38 -2.32
CA LYS A 17 3.10 -11.15 -1.35
C LYS A 17 3.96 -9.99 -1.81
N ALA A 18 4.32 -9.13 -0.85
CA ALA A 18 5.15 -7.96 -1.11
C ALA A 18 6.29 -7.90 -0.10
N GLU A 19 7.47 -7.57 -0.59
CA GLU A 19 8.63 -7.28 0.24
C GLU A 19 8.63 -5.79 0.54
N LEU A 20 8.80 -5.43 1.82
CA LEU A 20 8.89 -4.03 2.23
C LEU A 20 10.35 -3.62 2.39
N TYR A 21 10.64 -2.34 2.18
CA TYR A 21 12.01 -1.83 2.18
C TYR A 21 12.24 -0.81 3.32
N PRO A 22 12.59 -1.30 4.54
CA PRO A 22 12.79 -0.41 5.69
C PRO A 22 13.90 0.63 5.49
N GLU A 23 14.92 0.29 4.68
CA GLU A 23 16.00 1.23 4.41
C GLU A 23 15.57 2.39 3.51
N THR A 24 14.57 2.14 2.67
CA THR A 24 14.07 3.13 1.71
C THR A 24 13.07 4.09 2.36
N ALA A 25 12.15 3.57 3.17
CA ALA A 25 11.11 4.35 3.82
C ALA A 25 10.83 3.80 5.21
N PRO A 26 11.71 4.06 6.18
CA PRO A 26 11.66 3.40 7.49
C PRO A 26 10.39 3.66 8.29
N ASN A 27 9.94 4.89 8.38
CA ASN A 27 8.73 5.20 9.15
C ASN A 27 7.46 4.70 8.45
N THR A 28 7.46 4.75 7.12
CA THR A 28 6.37 4.23 6.30
C THR A 28 6.21 2.72 6.51
N VAL A 29 7.32 1.98 6.50
CA VAL A 29 7.33 0.54 6.76
C VAL A 29 6.87 0.24 8.18
N ASN A 30 7.37 0.98 9.18
CA ASN A 30 6.94 0.83 10.57
C ASN A 30 5.43 1.02 10.70
N ASN A 31 4.90 2.05 10.04
CA ASN A 31 3.46 2.34 10.04
C ASN A 31 2.66 1.19 9.42
N PHE A 32 3.07 0.75 8.26
CA PHE A 32 2.36 -0.31 7.54
C PHE A 32 2.35 -1.61 8.36
N LEU A 33 3.50 -2.00 8.92
CA LEU A 33 3.61 -3.20 9.75
C LEU A 33 2.78 -3.07 11.02
N SER A 34 2.77 -1.90 11.65
CA SER A 34 1.95 -1.65 12.85
C SER A 34 0.47 -1.90 12.55
N LEU A 35 -0.03 -1.37 11.42
CA LEU A 35 -1.41 -1.56 11.02
C LEU A 35 -1.72 -3.01 10.67
N VAL A 36 -0.82 -3.68 9.96
CA VAL A 36 -0.96 -5.11 9.63
C VAL A 36 -1.06 -5.94 10.90
N ASN A 37 -0.18 -5.70 11.87
CA ASN A 37 -0.13 -6.47 13.11
C ASN A 37 -1.35 -6.26 14.00
N LYS A 38 -2.03 -5.13 13.86
CA LYS A 38 -3.28 -4.83 14.57
C LYS A 38 -4.52 -5.42 13.89
N GLY A 39 -4.35 -6.05 12.74
CA GLY A 39 -5.48 -6.55 11.96
C GLY A 39 -6.27 -5.45 11.27
N TYR A 40 -5.70 -4.26 11.13
CA TYR A 40 -6.38 -3.09 10.58
C TYR A 40 -6.88 -3.30 9.16
N TYR A 41 -6.08 -3.98 8.34
CA TYR A 41 -6.41 -4.20 6.92
C TYR A 41 -7.35 -5.37 6.67
N ASP A 42 -7.58 -6.21 7.68
CA ASP A 42 -8.45 -7.39 7.53
C ASP A 42 -9.88 -6.94 7.19
N GLY A 43 -10.42 -7.44 6.09
CA GLY A 43 -11.76 -7.09 5.64
C GLY A 43 -11.85 -5.79 4.83
N LEU A 44 -10.76 -5.06 4.66
CA LEU A 44 -10.76 -3.85 3.85
C LEU A 44 -10.64 -4.19 2.36
N THR A 45 -10.95 -3.22 1.50
CA THR A 45 -11.02 -3.46 0.05
C THR A 45 -10.03 -2.61 -0.72
N PHE A 46 -9.77 -3.02 -1.96
CA PHE A 46 -9.19 -2.13 -2.97
C PHE A 46 -10.35 -1.33 -3.56
N HIS A 47 -10.62 -0.17 -3.00
CA HIS A 47 -11.79 0.64 -3.29
C HIS A 47 -11.64 1.54 -4.53
N ARG A 48 -10.42 1.70 -5.04
CA ARG A 48 -10.13 2.50 -6.22
C ARG A 48 -9.17 1.74 -7.12
N VAL A 49 -9.61 1.44 -8.32
CA VAL A 49 -8.86 0.64 -9.28
C VAL A 49 -8.85 1.35 -10.62
N ILE A 50 -7.66 1.62 -11.15
CA ILE A 50 -7.50 2.23 -12.47
C ILE A 50 -6.61 1.32 -13.30
N TYR A 51 -7.21 0.66 -14.29
CA TYR A 51 -6.50 -0.20 -15.22
C TYR A 51 -5.34 0.56 -15.89
N GLY A 52 -4.19 -0.08 -15.96
CA GLY A 52 -3.00 0.54 -16.55
C GLY A 52 -2.28 1.53 -15.63
N PHE A 53 -2.77 1.68 -14.39
CA PHE A 53 -2.17 2.60 -13.43
C PHE A 53 -1.90 1.90 -12.08
N MET A 54 -2.92 1.75 -11.23
CA MET A 54 -2.73 1.21 -9.88
C MET A 54 -4.02 0.65 -9.29
N ILE A 55 -3.87 -0.12 -8.19
CA ILE A 55 -5.00 -0.50 -7.33
C ILE A 55 -4.74 0.09 -5.95
N GLN A 56 -5.74 0.74 -5.38
CA GLN A 56 -5.62 1.45 -4.10
C GLN A 56 -6.59 0.88 -3.06
N GLY A 57 -6.09 0.67 -1.86
CA GLY A 57 -6.90 0.15 -0.76
C GLY A 57 -6.46 0.68 0.59
N GLY A 58 -7.01 0.08 1.66
CA GLY A 58 -6.64 0.42 3.03
C GLY A 58 -7.47 1.52 3.67
N CYS A 59 -8.57 1.92 3.04
CA CYS A 59 -9.51 2.87 3.66
C CYS A 59 -10.53 2.08 4.50
N PRO A 60 -10.64 2.35 5.82
CA PRO A 60 -11.57 1.61 6.68
C PRO A 60 -13.03 1.76 6.27
N GLU A 61 -13.39 2.86 5.61
CA GLU A 61 -14.75 3.13 5.15
C GLU A 61 -14.99 2.71 3.70
N GLY A 62 -13.92 2.34 2.96
CA GLY A 62 -14.03 1.99 1.55
C GLY A 62 -14.37 3.17 0.63
N THR A 63 -14.24 4.41 1.12
CA THR A 63 -14.62 5.62 0.39
C THR A 63 -13.45 6.44 -0.13
N GLY A 64 -12.25 6.16 0.37
CA GLY A 64 -11.07 6.98 0.12
C GLY A 64 -10.89 8.13 1.09
N MET A 65 -11.85 8.34 2.00
CA MET A 65 -11.83 9.46 2.96
C MET A 65 -11.36 9.07 4.35
N GLY A 66 -11.32 7.76 4.65
CA GLY A 66 -10.99 7.27 5.99
C GLY A 66 -9.52 6.99 6.19
N GLY A 67 -9.13 6.86 7.46
CA GLY A 67 -7.76 6.56 7.85
C GLY A 67 -7.69 6.12 9.31
N PRO A 68 -6.48 5.93 9.84
CA PRO A 68 -6.28 5.36 11.19
C PRO A 68 -6.42 6.38 12.33
N GLY A 69 -6.78 7.62 12.02
CA GLY A 69 -6.91 8.68 13.04
C GLY A 69 -5.61 9.45 13.26
N TYR A 70 -4.62 9.24 12.45
CA TYR A 70 -3.34 9.96 12.48
C TYR A 70 -2.73 9.99 11.09
N SER A 71 -1.68 10.80 10.91
CA SER A 71 -0.89 10.85 9.68
C SER A 71 0.58 10.63 9.99
N ILE A 72 1.36 10.32 8.96
CA ILE A 72 2.81 10.19 9.06
C ILE A 72 3.48 11.14 8.07
N LYS A 73 4.73 11.50 8.38
CA LYS A 73 5.52 12.35 7.50
C LYS A 73 5.83 11.62 6.19
N GLY A 74 5.71 12.34 5.09
CA GLY A 74 5.94 11.78 3.76
C GLY A 74 7.42 11.54 3.47
N GLU A 75 7.78 10.29 3.25
CA GLU A 75 9.16 9.87 2.99
C GLU A 75 9.42 9.81 1.47
N PHE A 76 9.45 10.98 0.84
CA PHE A 76 9.69 11.09 -0.60
C PHE A 76 10.48 12.38 -0.92
N ALA A 77 11.14 12.39 -2.08
CA ALA A 77 12.11 13.43 -2.44
C ALA A 77 11.54 14.84 -2.40
N ALA A 78 10.34 15.07 -2.92
CA ALA A 78 9.69 16.38 -2.92
C ALA A 78 9.43 16.92 -1.50
N ASN A 79 9.45 16.04 -0.49
CA ASN A 79 9.26 16.38 0.93
C ASN A 79 10.60 16.41 1.69
N GLY A 80 11.71 16.42 0.98
CA GLY A 80 13.03 16.50 1.59
C GLY A 80 13.59 15.19 2.13
N PHE A 81 13.00 14.07 1.78
CA PHE A 81 13.45 12.74 2.20
C PHE A 81 13.97 11.95 1.00
N GLU A 82 15.20 11.47 1.07
CA GLU A 82 15.79 10.68 -0.01
C GLU A 82 15.09 9.34 -0.14
N ASN A 83 14.43 9.12 -1.28
CA ASN A 83 13.76 7.87 -1.61
C ASN A 83 13.86 7.66 -3.12
N ASP A 84 14.70 6.73 -3.53
CA ASP A 84 15.01 6.48 -4.94
C ASP A 84 14.17 5.39 -5.58
N LEU A 85 13.22 4.81 -4.85
CA LEU A 85 12.39 3.74 -5.38
C LEU A 85 11.42 4.28 -6.43
N LYS A 86 11.54 3.78 -7.64
CA LYS A 86 10.70 4.21 -8.77
C LYS A 86 9.35 3.50 -8.73
N HIS A 87 8.31 4.18 -9.21
CA HIS A 87 6.95 3.62 -9.29
C HIS A 87 6.82 2.74 -10.53
N THR A 88 7.45 1.59 -10.48
CA THR A 88 7.36 0.57 -11.53
C THR A 88 6.32 -0.50 -11.16
N GLU A 89 6.01 -1.38 -12.10
CA GLU A 89 5.02 -2.44 -11.89
C GLU A 89 5.28 -3.21 -10.59
N GLY A 90 4.26 -3.33 -9.76
CA GLY A 90 4.31 -4.07 -8.50
C GLY A 90 4.76 -3.28 -7.27
N VAL A 91 5.21 -2.04 -7.43
CA VAL A 91 5.66 -1.21 -6.30
C VAL A 91 4.48 -0.80 -5.42
N LEU A 92 4.68 -0.88 -4.09
CA LEU A 92 3.75 -0.37 -3.09
C LEU A 92 4.16 1.04 -2.70
N SER A 93 3.18 1.94 -2.62
CA SER A 93 3.40 3.34 -2.25
C SER A 93 2.22 3.84 -1.41
N MET A 94 2.46 4.86 -0.58
CA MET A 94 1.40 5.40 0.28
C MET A 94 0.56 6.42 -0.47
N ALA A 95 -0.75 6.24 -0.41
CA ALA A 95 -1.70 7.26 -0.86
C ALA A 95 -1.74 8.38 0.18
N ARG A 96 -2.01 9.60 -0.27
CA ARG A 96 -2.12 10.78 0.58
C ARG A 96 -3.01 11.82 -0.08
N SER A 97 -3.42 12.82 0.68
CA SER A 97 -4.06 14.00 0.13
C SER A 97 -3.02 14.90 -0.54
N MET A 98 -3.38 16.11 -0.92
CA MET A 98 -2.44 17.08 -1.48
C MET A 98 -1.35 17.49 -0.48
N MET A 99 -1.63 17.36 0.82
CA MET A 99 -0.66 17.69 1.88
C MET A 99 0.40 16.58 1.95
N PRO A 100 1.71 16.94 1.98
CA PRO A 100 2.78 15.93 1.95
C PRO A 100 2.84 15.02 3.16
N ASP A 101 2.39 15.47 4.33
CA ASP A 101 2.43 14.71 5.58
C ASP A 101 1.04 14.19 5.97
N SER A 102 0.27 13.72 5.00
CA SER A 102 -1.13 13.31 5.20
C SER A 102 -1.39 11.81 5.01
N ALA A 103 -0.36 11.03 4.74
CA ALA A 103 -0.54 9.58 4.60
C ALA A 103 -0.93 8.95 5.94
N GLY A 104 -1.82 7.96 5.90
CA GLY A 104 -2.26 7.23 7.08
C GLY A 104 -2.25 5.73 6.84
N SER A 105 -3.35 5.18 6.32
CA SER A 105 -3.46 3.74 6.08
C SER A 105 -3.62 3.38 4.61
N GLN A 106 -4.06 4.29 3.77
CA GLN A 106 -4.30 3.97 2.36
C GLN A 106 -3.00 3.81 1.60
N PHE A 107 -2.94 2.80 0.75
CA PHE A 107 -1.78 2.51 -0.07
C PHE A 107 -2.24 2.08 -1.46
N PHE A 108 -1.31 2.07 -2.39
CA PHE A 108 -1.60 1.56 -3.73
C PHE A 108 -0.47 0.64 -4.21
N ILE A 109 -0.84 -0.28 -5.09
CA ILE A 109 0.09 -1.19 -5.75
C ILE A 109 0.07 -0.84 -7.23
N MET A 110 1.24 -0.63 -7.81
CA MET A 110 1.35 -0.23 -9.21
C MET A 110 0.97 -1.38 -10.14
N HIS A 111 0.03 -1.14 -11.03
CA HIS A 111 -0.31 -2.07 -12.10
C HIS A 111 0.66 -1.90 -13.28
N LYS A 112 0.98 -0.67 -13.62
CA LYS A 112 1.96 -0.31 -14.66
C LYS A 112 2.85 0.81 -14.17
N ASN A 113 3.95 1.05 -14.88
CA ASN A 113 4.90 2.10 -14.52
C ASN A 113 4.26 3.48 -14.57
N ALA A 114 4.54 4.30 -13.56
CA ALA A 114 4.05 5.68 -13.48
C ALA A 114 5.16 6.61 -13.01
N PRO A 115 6.10 6.96 -13.91
CA PRO A 115 7.26 7.78 -13.52
C PRO A 115 6.89 9.17 -13.00
N HIS A 116 5.71 9.68 -13.32
CA HIS A 116 5.26 10.97 -12.78
C HIS A 116 5.01 10.95 -11.26
N LEU A 117 4.94 9.77 -10.64
CA LEU A 117 4.80 9.63 -9.19
C LEU A 117 6.16 9.61 -8.47
N ASP A 118 7.25 9.37 -9.20
CA ASP A 118 8.57 9.23 -8.60
C ASP A 118 8.97 10.53 -7.89
N GLY A 119 9.43 10.39 -6.64
CA GLY A 119 9.79 11.54 -5.82
C GLY A 119 8.61 12.31 -5.23
N GLN A 120 7.37 11.92 -5.54
CA GLN A 120 6.15 12.61 -5.09
C GLN A 120 5.34 11.81 -4.08
N TYR A 121 5.60 10.52 -3.97
CA TYR A 121 4.91 9.59 -3.07
C TYR A 121 5.91 8.66 -2.39
N ALA A 122 5.57 8.20 -1.19
CA ALA A 122 6.44 7.34 -0.39
C ALA A 122 6.32 5.88 -0.83
N ALA A 123 7.09 5.50 -1.83
CA ALA A 123 7.21 4.10 -2.26
C ALA A 123 7.99 3.34 -1.18
N PHE A 124 7.52 2.14 -0.80
CA PHE A 124 8.10 1.44 0.35
C PHE A 124 8.21 -0.07 0.21
N GLY A 125 7.82 -0.64 -0.90
CA GLY A 125 7.89 -2.08 -1.12
C GLY A 125 7.59 -2.47 -2.55
N LYS A 126 7.61 -3.78 -2.82
CA LYS A 126 7.33 -4.32 -4.14
C LYS A 126 6.75 -5.73 -4.05
N VAL A 127 5.79 -6.03 -4.92
CA VAL A 127 5.22 -7.38 -5.04
C VAL A 127 6.29 -8.35 -5.51
N ILE A 128 6.44 -9.46 -4.79
CA ILE A 128 7.38 -10.54 -5.13
C ILE A 128 6.66 -11.81 -5.59
N GLU A 129 5.36 -11.94 -5.29
CA GLU A 129 4.54 -13.08 -5.69
C GLU A 129 3.10 -12.61 -5.83
N GLY A 130 2.40 -13.10 -6.84
CA GLY A 130 0.99 -12.77 -7.03
C GLY A 130 0.73 -11.53 -7.87
N MET A 131 1.67 -11.13 -8.72
CA MET A 131 1.42 -10.01 -9.64
C MET A 131 0.25 -10.29 -10.58
N ASP A 132 0.02 -11.56 -10.93
CA ASP A 132 -1.15 -11.99 -11.70
C ASP A 132 -2.46 -11.66 -10.96
N VAL A 133 -2.46 -11.73 -9.62
CA VAL A 133 -3.63 -11.36 -8.80
C VAL A 133 -3.86 -9.86 -8.84
N VAL A 134 -2.78 -9.07 -8.76
CA VAL A 134 -2.86 -7.61 -8.92
C VAL A 134 -3.44 -7.27 -10.28
N ASN A 135 -2.98 -7.95 -11.33
CA ASN A 135 -3.49 -7.74 -12.70
C ASN A 135 -4.99 -8.08 -12.81
N GLU A 136 -5.43 -9.16 -12.19
CA GLU A 136 -6.86 -9.52 -12.17
C GLU A 136 -7.71 -8.45 -11.49
N ILE A 137 -7.23 -7.93 -10.36
CA ILE A 137 -7.93 -6.85 -9.65
C ILE A 137 -7.98 -5.59 -10.53
N ALA A 138 -6.87 -5.26 -11.18
CA ALA A 138 -6.79 -4.09 -12.06
C ALA A 138 -7.73 -4.20 -13.27
N GLU A 139 -8.07 -5.42 -13.69
CA GLU A 139 -8.94 -5.68 -14.82
C GLU A 139 -10.42 -5.78 -14.44
N CYS A 140 -10.77 -5.72 -13.15
CA CYS A 140 -12.16 -5.84 -12.72
C CYS A 140 -13.00 -4.66 -13.20
N ASP A 141 -14.31 -4.90 -13.34
CA ASP A 141 -15.25 -3.85 -13.73
C ASP A 141 -15.39 -2.83 -12.61
N THR A 142 -15.37 -1.56 -12.96
CA THR A 142 -15.49 -0.44 -12.02
C THR A 142 -16.61 0.49 -12.44
N ASP A 143 -17.09 1.30 -11.49
CA ASP A 143 -18.02 2.37 -11.78
C ASP A 143 -17.27 3.62 -12.27
N TYR A 144 -18.00 4.70 -12.52
CA TYR A 144 -17.40 5.95 -13.01
C TYR A 144 -16.49 6.63 -12.01
N SER A 145 -16.50 6.18 -10.75
CA SER A 145 -15.58 6.67 -9.69
C SER A 145 -14.38 5.75 -9.48
N ASP A 146 -14.16 4.81 -10.39
CA ASP A 146 -13.06 3.83 -10.33
C ASP A 146 -13.20 2.84 -9.16
N LYS A 147 -14.41 2.69 -8.61
CA LYS A 147 -14.68 1.74 -7.55
C LYS A 147 -15.13 0.41 -8.16
N PRO A 148 -14.51 -0.73 -7.76
CA PRO A 148 -14.93 -2.04 -8.26
C PRO A 148 -16.40 -2.30 -8.02
N LEU A 149 -17.09 -2.83 -9.05
CA LEU A 149 -18.49 -3.21 -8.94
C LEU A 149 -18.66 -4.38 -7.97
N ASP A 150 -17.72 -5.35 -8.01
CA ASP A 150 -17.64 -6.42 -7.04
C ASP A 150 -16.51 -6.08 -6.05
N PRO A 151 -16.79 -6.01 -4.75
CA PRO A 151 -15.75 -5.66 -3.79
C PRO A 151 -14.53 -6.58 -3.87
N GLN A 152 -13.34 -5.99 -3.94
CA GLN A 152 -12.08 -6.71 -3.94
C GLN A 152 -11.55 -6.72 -2.51
N VAL A 153 -11.93 -7.74 -1.74
CA VAL A 153 -11.73 -7.78 -0.28
C VAL A 153 -10.42 -8.47 0.08
N MET A 154 -9.63 -7.79 0.93
CA MET A 154 -8.47 -8.39 1.60
C MET A 154 -9.00 -9.12 2.84
N ALA A 155 -9.19 -10.44 2.74
CA ALA A 155 -9.75 -11.23 3.85
C ALA A 155 -8.82 -11.18 5.07
N LYS A 156 -7.51 -11.27 4.82
CA LYS A 156 -6.50 -11.23 5.88
C LYS A 156 -5.19 -10.68 5.34
N VAL A 157 -4.52 -9.85 6.15
CA VAL A 157 -3.21 -9.30 5.82
C VAL A 157 -2.26 -9.61 6.98
N THR A 158 -1.15 -10.27 6.67
CA THR A 158 -0.18 -10.70 7.69
C THR A 158 1.23 -10.30 7.28
N ALA A 159 2.13 -10.23 8.25
CA ALA A 159 3.52 -9.86 8.01
C ALA A 159 4.47 -10.88 8.63
N GLU A 160 5.52 -11.23 7.87
CA GLU A 160 6.65 -12.00 8.38
C GLU A 160 7.83 -11.06 8.52
N THR A 161 8.33 -10.87 9.73
CA THR A 161 9.43 -9.95 10.04
C THR A 161 10.75 -10.66 10.37
N PHE A 162 10.76 -11.99 10.31
CA PHE A 162 11.97 -12.81 10.51
C PHE A 162 12.69 -12.52 11.84
N GLY A 163 11.91 -12.30 12.91
CA GLY A 163 12.45 -12.05 14.23
C GLY A 163 12.92 -10.62 14.51
N VAL A 164 12.73 -9.71 13.55
CA VAL A 164 13.06 -8.30 13.74
C VAL A 164 11.84 -7.55 14.29
N ASP A 165 12.06 -6.76 15.35
CA ASP A 165 11.02 -5.91 15.92
C ASP A 165 11.05 -4.55 15.24
N TYR A 166 9.91 -4.14 14.70
CA TYR A 166 9.74 -2.82 14.09
C TYR A 166 8.94 -1.95 15.05
N PRO A 167 9.44 -0.75 15.39
CA PRO A 167 8.73 0.12 16.33
C PRO A 167 7.46 0.71 15.71
N ASP A 168 6.58 1.22 16.57
CA ASP A 168 5.44 1.98 16.10
C ASP A 168 5.90 3.20 15.32
N PRO A 169 5.10 3.68 14.35
CA PRO A 169 5.51 4.83 13.54
C PRO A 169 5.52 6.11 14.36
N LYS A 170 6.34 7.05 13.92
CA LYS A 170 6.25 8.43 14.39
C LYS A 170 5.08 9.07 13.69
N LYS A 171 4.17 9.64 14.46
CA LYS A 171 2.94 10.27 13.96
C LYS A 171 3.12 11.79 13.94
N CYS A 172 2.45 12.44 13.04
CA CYS A 172 2.46 13.91 12.99
C CYS A 172 1.05 14.49 13.08
#